data_88772542d9c87838adebcb81e7cc8749
#
_entry.id   88772542d9c87838adebcb81e7cc8749
#
_cell.length_a   1.000
_cell.length_b   1.000
_cell.length_c   1.000
_cell.angle_alpha   90.00
_cell.angle_beta   90.00
_cell.angle_gamma   90.00
#
_symmetry.space_group_name_H-M   'P 1'
#
loop_
_entity.id
_entity.type
_entity.pdbx_description
1 polymer ?
#
loop_
_entity_poly.entity_id
_entity_poly.type
_entity_poly.pdbx_seq_one_letter_code
_entity_poly.pdbx_strand_id
1 'polypeptide(L)'
;YVVVGNDLCIYPSYYEPWGYTPLEAVAFNVPGITTDLAGFGLWANGVFGHAGEIEDGVKVIHRTDYNYSEVADAIKDTVAKYSAMPKNDVESCRRKADALSKKALWSEFIEYYYEAYDIALRKAQNRMNK
;
A
#
# COMPACT_ATOMS: atom_id res chain seq x y z
N TYR A 1 12.19 -3.23 -16.57
CA TYR A 1 12.35 -1.76 -16.35
C TYR A 1 11.14 -0.92 -16.81
N VAL A 2 9.98 -1.56 -17.05
CA VAL A 2 8.76 -0.85 -17.50
C VAL A 2 8.24 0.08 -16.40
N VAL A 3 8.27 -0.34 -15.13
CA VAL A 3 7.73 0.43 -13.99
C VAL A 3 8.40 1.79 -13.85
N VAL A 4 9.71 1.86 -13.96
CA VAL A 4 10.51 3.10 -13.78
C VAL A 4 10.19 4.17 -14.82
N GLY A 5 9.66 3.77 -15.97
CA GLY A 5 9.27 4.68 -17.06
C GLY A 5 7.85 5.25 -16.92
N ASN A 6 7.10 4.88 -15.88
CA ASN A 6 5.75 5.36 -15.68
C ASN A 6 5.70 6.47 -14.61
N ASP A 7 4.73 7.36 -14.74
CA ASP A 7 4.48 8.40 -13.76
C ASP A 7 3.53 7.95 -12.66
N LEU A 8 2.64 7.01 -12.97
CA LEU A 8 1.63 6.44 -12.07
C LEU A 8 1.35 4.99 -12.49
N CYS A 9 1.20 4.09 -11.52
CA CYS A 9 0.80 2.71 -11.75
C CYS A 9 -0.58 2.43 -11.16
N ILE A 10 -1.36 1.54 -11.80
CA ILE A 10 -2.73 1.22 -11.40
C ILE A 10 -2.85 -0.29 -11.23
N TYR A 11 -3.21 -0.72 -10.02
CA TYR A 11 -3.37 -2.12 -9.61
C TYR A 11 -4.76 -2.33 -9.01
N PRO A 12 -5.83 -2.39 -9.83
CA PRO A 12 -7.20 -2.44 -9.34
C PRO A 12 -7.56 -3.89 -8.95
N SER A 13 -6.80 -4.49 -8.04
CA SER A 13 -6.94 -5.87 -7.65
C SER A 13 -8.31 -6.14 -7.05
N TYR A 14 -8.91 -7.25 -7.47
CA TYR A 14 -10.13 -7.79 -6.88
C TYR A 14 -9.83 -8.66 -5.66
N TYR A 15 -8.72 -9.37 -5.71
CA TYR A 15 -8.14 -10.11 -4.61
C TYR A 15 -6.64 -10.27 -4.83
N GLU A 16 -5.85 -9.84 -3.86
CA GLU A 16 -4.40 -10.00 -3.87
C GLU A 16 -3.94 -10.20 -2.41
N PRO A 17 -3.38 -11.37 -2.04
CA PRO A 17 -2.96 -11.62 -0.64
C PRO A 17 -2.02 -10.58 -0.08
N TRP A 18 -1.05 -10.13 -0.87
CA TRP A 18 -0.17 -9.00 -0.51
C TRP A 18 -0.17 -7.92 -1.59
N GLY A 19 0.46 -8.15 -2.72
CA GLY A 19 0.63 -7.19 -3.81
C GLY A 19 2.07 -6.67 -3.88
N TYR A 20 2.99 -7.52 -4.36
CA TYR A 20 4.39 -7.12 -4.54
C TYR A 20 4.54 -6.06 -5.63
N THR A 21 3.76 -6.12 -6.70
CA THR A 21 3.85 -5.16 -7.81
C THR A 21 3.58 -3.71 -7.39
N PRO A 22 2.54 -3.37 -6.61
CA PRO A 22 2.39 -2.01 -6.10
C PRO A 22 3.50 -1.63 -5.10
N LEU A 23 3.99 -2.56 -4.29
CA LEU A 23 5.13 -2.30 -3.39
C LEU A 23 6.40 -1.99 -4.19
N GLU A 24 6.68 -2.74 -5.24
CA GLU A 24 7.82 -2.48 -6.14
C GLU A 24 7.69 -1.12 -6.84
N ALA A 25 6.49 -0.75 -7.30
CA ALA A 25 6.28 0.55 -7.92
C ALA A 25 6.65 1.70 -6.97
N VAL A 26 6.17 1.67 -5.73
CA VAL A 26 6.49 2.73 -4.75
C VAL A 26 7.96 2.71 -4.35
N ALA A 27 8.62 1.54 -4.35
CA ALA A 27 10.06 1.43 -4.11
C ALA A 27 10.91 2.05 -5.26
N PHE A 28 10.33 2.17 -6.46
CA PHE A 28 10.90 2.90 -7.59
C PHE A 28 10.43 4.36 -7.67
N ASN A 29 9.88 4.92 -6.63
CA ASN A 29 9.35 6.29 -6.58
C ASN A 29 8.18 6.51 -7.56
N VAL A 30 7.43 5.46 -7.90
CA VAL A 30 6.25 5.57 -8.75
C VAL A 30 5.00 5.47 -7.89
N PRO A 31 4.22 6.55 -7.74
CA PRO A 31 2.95 6.50 -7.03
C PRO A 31 1.98 5.51 -7.65
N GLY A 32 1.06 5.00 -6.84
CA GLY A 32 0.16 3.95 -7.29
C GLY A 32 -1.28 4.11 -6.84
N ILE A 33 -2.17 3.44 -7.57
CA ILE A 33 -3.56 3.22 -7.18
C ILE A 33 -3.73 1.73 -6.93
N THR A 34 -4.25 1.36 -5.76
CA THR A 34 -4.57 -0.02 -5.39
C THR A 34 -5.94 -0.08 -4.71
N THR A 35 -6.34 -1.26 -4.25
CA THR A 35 -7.61 -1.45 -3.53
C THR A 35 -7.37 -1.99 -2.13
N ASP A 36 -8.36 -1.89 -1.27
CA ASP A 36 -8.37 -2.51 0.06
C ASP A 36 -8.65 -4.03 0.05
N LEU A 37 -8.83 -4.63 -1.14
CA LEU A 37 -8.82 -6.10 -1.33
C LEU A 37 -7.41 -6.65 -1.60
N ALA A 38 -6.39 -5.78 -1.65
CA ALA A 38 -4.98 -6.14 -1.67
C ALA A 38 -4.38 -5.93 -0.27
N GLY A 39 -3.58 -6.88 0.22
CA GLY A 39 -2.89 -6.78 1.50
C GLY A 39 -2.02 -5.53 1.60
N PHE A 40 -1.32 -5.16 0.51
CA PHE A 40 -0.56 -3.92 0.43
C PHE A 40 -1.43 -2.67 0.65
N GLY A 41 -2.64 -2.62 0.08
CA GLY A 41 -3.54 -1.49 0.28
C GLY A 41 -4.03 -1.38 1.73
N LEU A 42 -4.40 -2.51 2.34
CA LEU A 42 -4.76 -2.54 3.77
C LEU A 42 -3.60 -2.11 4.67
N TRP A 43 -2.39 -2.60 4.40
CA TRP A 43 -1.19 -2.23 5.13
C TRP A 43 -0.88 -0.73 4.97
N ALA A 44 -0.96 -0.19 3.76
CA ALA A 44 -0.73 1.23 3.50
C ALA A 44 -1.72 2.11 4.29
N ASN A 45 -3.01 1.76 4.30
CA ASN A 45 -4.02 2.44 5.12
C ASN A 45 -3.66 2.39 6.62
N GLY A 46 -3.17 1.24 7.10
CA GLY A 46 -2.70 1.10 8.48
C GLY A 46 -1.51 2.00 8.81
N VAL A 47 -0.56 2.14 7.88
CA VAL A 47 0.60 3.03 8.02
C VAL A 47 0.20 4.50 8.03
N PHE A 48 -0.76 4.89 7.19
CA PHE A 48 -1.26 6.27 7.11
C PHE A 48 -2.20 6.64 8.26
N GLY A 49 -2.90 5.66 8.83
CA GLY A 49 -3.96 5.88 9.80
C GLY A 49 -5.28 6.36 9.17
N HIS A 50 -5.40 6.34 7.85
CA HIS A 50 -6.57 6.68 7.06
C HIS A 50 -6.55 5.97 5.70
N ALA A 51 -7.65 6.06 4.94
CA ALA A 51 -7.64 5.58 3.55
C ALA A 51 -6.65 6.40 2.72
N GLY A 52 -5.66 5.71 2.10
CA GLY A 52 -4.59 6.36 1.37
C GLY A 52 -5.10 7.21 0.20
N GLU A 53 -4.58 8.41 0.08
CA GLU A 53 -4.83 9.34 -1.02
C GLU A 53 -3.61 9.44 -1.94
N ILE A 54 -3.79 9.92 -3.18
CA ILE A 54 -2.68 10.02 -4.12
C ILE A 54 -1.59 10.96 -3.63
N GLU A 55 -1.94 11.95 -2.81
CA GLU A 55 -1.02 12.85 -2.14
C GLU A 55 -0.15 12.16 -1.08
N ASP A 56 -0.51 10.95 -0.63
CA ASP A 56 0.30 10.11 0.25
C ASP A 56 1.25 9.19 -0.52
N GLY A 57 1.20 9.25 -1.86
CA GLY A 57 1.96 8.41 -2.78
C GLY A 57 1.24 7.12 -3.19
N VAL A 58 0.16 6.74 -2.48
CA VAL A 58 -0.68 5.58 -2.83
C VAL A 58 -2.14 5.90 -2.56
N LYS A 59 -2.96 5.88 -3.61
CA LYS A 59 -4.42 5.88 -3.48
C LYS A 59 -4.90 4.46 -3.20
N VAL A 60 -5.64 4.28 -2.11
CA VAL A 60 -6.30 3.01 -1.77
C VAL A 60 -7.80 3.18 -1.94
N ILE A 61 -8.38 2.45 -2.89
CA ILE A 61 -9.80 2.52 -3.22
C ILE A 61 -10.53 1.39 -2.49
N HIS A 62 -11.63 1.73 -1.82
CA HIS A 62 -12.53 0.71 -1.26
C HIS A 62 -13.22 -0.06 -2.37
N ARG A 63 -13.08 -1.39 -2.38
CA ARG A 63 -13.65 -2.26 -3.41
C ARG A 63 -14.51 -3.36 -2.79
N THR A 64 -15.65 -3.62 -3.44
CA THR A 64 -16.57 -4.71 -3.11
C THR A 64 -17.02 -5.40 -4.40
N ASP A 65 -17.81 -6.48 -4.28
CA ASP A 65 -18.41 -7.16 -5.43
C ASP A 65 -19.44 -6.31 -6.17
N TYR A 66 -19.89 -5.20 -5.59
CA TYR A 66 -21.05 -4.44 -6.07
C TYR A 66 -20.75 -3.00 -6.49
N ASN A 67 -19.53 -2.50 -6.25
CA ASN A 67 -19.17 -1.08 -6.49
C ASN A 67 -18.23 -0.87 -7.69
N TYR A 68 -18.34 -1.70 -8.73
CA TYR A 68 -17.45 -1.64 -9.89
C TYR A 68 -17.39 -0.25 -10.54
N SER A 69 -18.54 0.38 -10.79
CA SER A 69 -18.61 1.69 -11.42
C SER A 69 -17.98 2.78 -10.57
N GLU A 70 -18.22 2.75 -9.26
CA GLU A 70 -17.63 3.69 -8.30
C GLU A 70 -16.10 3.55 -8.25
N VAL A 71 -15.58 2.33 -8.32
CA VAL A 71 -14.13 2.07 -8.38
C VAL A 71 -13.54 2.62 -9.69
N ALA A 72 -14.23 2.40 -10.83
CA ALA A 72 -13.78 2.92 -12.13
C ALA A 72 -13.76 4.45 -12.13
N ASP A 73 -14.78 5.09 -11.58
CA ASP A 73 -14.83 6.55 -11.44
C ASP A 73 -13.75 7.07 -10.49
N ALA A 74 -13.51 6.41 -9.37
CA ALA A 74 -12.45 6.77 -8.44
C ALA A 74 -11.05 6.68 -9.09
N ILE A 75 -10.80 5.65 -9.90
CA ILE A 75 -9.56 5.55 -10.69
C ILE A 75 -9.45 6.71 -11.67
N LYS A 76 -10.49 6.95 -12.48
CA LYS A 76 -10.53 8.04 -13.47
C LYS A 76 -10.25 9.40 -12.81
N ASP A 77 -10.93 9.69 -11.71
CA ASP A 77 -10.81 10.97 -11.01
C ASP A 77 -9.42 11.13 -10.38
N THR A 78 -8.85 10.05 -9.82
CA THR A 78 -7.48 10.06 -9.29
C THR A 78 -6.45 10.29 -10.39
N VAL A 79 -6.59 9.65 -11.55
CA VAL A 79 -5.70 9.86 -12.70
C VAL A 79 -5.81 11.29 -13.21
N ALA A 80 -7.03 11.82 -13.35
CA ALA A 80 -7.24 13.21 -13.77
C ALA A 80 -6.61 14.20 -12.78
N LYS A 81 -6.83 14.00 -11.48
CA LYS A 81 -6.23 14.80 -10.41
C LYS A 81 -4.71 14.79 -10.48
N TYR A 82 -4.09 13.59 -10.56
CA TYR A 82 -2.64 13.43 -10.61
C TYR A 82 -2.04 14.09 -11.86
N SER A 83 -2.68 13.92 -13.02
CA SER A 83 -2.24 14.53 -14.28
C SER A 83 -2.30 16.06 -14.28
N ALA A 84 -3.17 16.65 -13.47
CA ALA A 84 -3.31 18.10 -13.33
C ALA A 84 -2.42 18.69 -12.21
N MET A 85 -1.71 17.86 -11.45
CA MET A 85 -0.86 18.34 -10.34
C MET A 85 0.32 19.16 -10.83
N PRO A 86 0.68 20.23 -10.12
CA PRO A 86 1.95 20.91 -10.31
C PRO A 86 3.14 19.95 -10.10
N LYS A 87 4.25 20.19 -10.80
CA LYS A 87 5.45 19.34 -10.72
C LYS A 87 5.92 19.11 -9.28
N ASN A 88 5.88 20.12 -8.42
CA ASN A 88 6.30 20.00 -7.03
C ASN A 88 5.43 19.04 -6.22
N ASP A 89 4.12 18.99 -6.52
CA ASP A 89 3.18 18.09 -5.85
C ASP A 89 3.38 16.65 -6.33
N VAL A 90 3.62 16.44 -7.63
CA VAL A 90 4.01 15.14 -8.18
C VAL A 90 5.28 14.63 -7.52
N GLU A 91 6.31 15.46 -7.39
CA GLU A 91 7.56 15.10 -6.71
C GLU A 91 7.33 14.80 -5.21
N SER A 92 6.38 15.47 -4.57
CA SER A 92 5.98 15.15 -3.19
C SER A 92 5.33 13.77 -3.10
N CYS A 93 4.39 13.45 -4.00
CA CYS A 93 3.77 12.11 -4.07
C CYS A 93 4.83 11.02 -4.26
N ARG A 94 5.79 11.23 -5.16
CA ARG A 94 6.90 10.30 -5.42
C ARG A 94 7.76 10.05 -4.18
N ARG A 95 8.13 11.12 -3.46
CA ARG A 95 8.92 10.98 -2.20
C ARG A 95 8.14 10.25 -1.11
N LYS A 96 6.83 10.47 -1.01
CA LYS A 96 5.99 9.77 -0.02
C LYS A 96 5.82 8.29 -0.38
N ALA A 97 5.69 7.96 -1.67
CA ALA A 97 5.69 6.59 -2.14
C ALA A 97 6.98 5.85 -1.75
N ASP A 98 8.14 6.45 -2.00
CA ASP A 98 9.44 5.92 -1.56
C ASP A 98 9.51 5.76 -0.03
N ALA A 99 9.08 6.76 0.73
CA ALA A 99 9.06 6.70 2.18
C ALA A 99 8.16 5.58 2.72
N LEU A 100 7.03 5.32 2.06
CA LEU A 100 6.15 4.18 2.38
C LEU A 100 6.87 2.85 2.14
N SER A 101 7.55 2.69 1.01
CA SER A 101 8.26 1.44 0.67
C SER A 101 9.31 1.07 1.73
N LYS A 102 9.98 2.05 2.33
CA LYS A 102 10.99 1.83 3.37
C LYS A 102 10.43 1.21 4.64
N LYS A 103 9.14 1.46 4.93
CA LYS A 103 8.43 0.82 6.05
C LYS A 103 8.09 -0.66 5.80
N ALA A 104 8.23 -1.14 4.55
CA ALA A 104 8.06 -2.54 4.19
C ALA A 104 9.41 -3.29 4.10
N LEU A 105 10.51 -2.69 4.53
CA LEU A 105 11.79 -3.38 4.61
C LEU A 105 11.77 -4.47 5.68
N TRP A 106 12.56 -5.50 5.50
CA TRP A 106 12.66 -6.61 6.45
C TRP A 106 13.06 -6.14 7.85
N SER A 107 13.91 -5.12 7.96
CA SER A 107 14.28 -4.50 9.25
C SER A 107 13.08 -4.00 10.05
N GLU A 108 12.00 -3.58 9.38
CA GLU A 108 10.76 -3.16 10.02
C GLU A 108 9.84 -4.36 10.29
N PHE A 109 9.70 -5.25 9.31
CA PHE A 109 8.79 -6.39 9.44
C PHE A 109 9.26 -7.44 10.43
N ILE A 110 10.55 -7.57 10.69
CA ILE A 110 11.08 -8.54 11.65
C ILE A 110 10.55 -8.32 13.07
N GLU A 111 10.22 -7.09 13.44
CA GLU A 111 9.66 -6.78 14.75
C GLU A 111 8.34 -7.49 15.02
N TYR A 112 7.47 -7.61 14.01
CA TYR A 112 6.22 -8.38 14.12
C TYR A 112 6.48 -9.87 14.36
N TYR A 113 7.58 -10.42 13.82
CA TYR A 113 7.98 -11.80 14.07
C TYR A 113 8.48 -11.99 15.51
N TYR A 114 9.26 -11.04 16.03
CA TYR A 114 9.69 -11.09 17.43
C TYR A 114 8.51 -11.06 18.39
N GLU A 115 7.52 -10.18 18.16
CA GLU A 115 6.29 -10.15 18.94
C GLU A 115 5.54 -11.50 18.86
N ALA A 116 5.39 -12.07 17.69
CA ALA A 116 4.74 -13.37 17.49
C ALA A 116 5.48 -14.50 18.21
N TYR A 117 6.81 -14.51 18.19
CA TYR A 117 7.63 -15.48 18.91
C TYR A 117 7.46 -15.35 20.43
N ASP A 118 7.46 -14.14 20.96
CA ASP A 118 7.25 -13.89 22.39
C ASP A 118 5.87 -14.37 22.84
N ILE A 119 4.84 -14.12 22.06
CA ILE A 119 3.49 -14.65 22.31
C ILE A 119 3.47 -16.17 22.30
N ALA A 120 4.12 -16.79 21.32
CA ALA A 120 4.19 -18.25 21.21
C ALA A 120 4.92 -18.89 22.40
N LEU A 121 6.04 -18.32 22.81
CA LEU A 121 6.85 -18.79 23.95
C LEU A 121 6.07 -18.68 25.27
N ARG A 122 5.43 -17.54 25.51
CA ARG A 122 4.56 -17.37 26.70
C ARG A 122 3.42 -18.40 26.75
N LYS A 123 2.78 -18.67 25.62
CA LYS A 123 1.73 -19.70 25.52
C LYS A 123 2.26 -21.11 25.76
N ALA A 124 3.47 -21.42 25.28
CA ALA A 124 4.12 -22.71 25.51
C ALA A 124 4.43 -22.90 27.00
N GLN A 125 5.04 -21.92 27.67
CA GLN A 125 5.32 -21.94 29.11
C GLN A 125 4.06 -22.16 29.95
N ASN A 126 2.98 -21.43 29.64
CA ASN A 126 1.70 -21.59 30.35
C ASN A 126 1.09 -22.98 30.19
N ARG A 127 1.36 -23.68 29.08
CA ARG A 127 0.90 -25.08 28.89
C ARG A 127 1.74 -26.10 29.65
N MET A 128 3.04 -25.83 29.80
CA MET A 128 3.94 -26.73 30.55
C MET A 128 3.75 -26.63 32.08
N ASN A 129 3.21 -25.51 32.58
CA ASN A 129 2.95 -25.27 34.00
C ASN A 129 1.55 -25.71 34.45
N LYS A 130 0.78 -26.36 33.58
CA LYS A 130 -0.52 -27.01 33.88
C LYS A 130 -0.35 -28.50 33.93
#